data_94db1a18533560e7b9aa4cf3de2d024f
#
_entry.id   94db1a18533560e7b9aa4cf3de2d024f
#
_cell.length_a   1.000
_cell.length_b   1.000
_cell.length_c   1.000
_cell.angle_alpha   90.00
_cell.angle_beta   90.00
_cell.angle_gamma   90.00
#
_symmetry.space_group_name_H-M   'P 1'
#
loop_
_entity.id
_entity.type
_entity.pdbx_description
1 polymer ?
#
loop_
_entity_poly.entity_id
_entity_poly.type
_entity_poly.pdbx_seq_one_letter_code
_entity_poly.pdbx_strand_id
1 'polypeptide(L)'
;MKVIRHTKFLLLFAVLFGAVFVESCKDIKVEQNRKLVREFDNTVLLRWNDVFLKLDRYAVGYRPGPVPHALGYLGYAAYEAVVPGMPGYNSLANFYPGLAIPEFDESEEYYWPAVVNEVYAYLMKRFFFHMENQYSDLFQSIEQTRLQLYDQYAQETSPEILSRSVERGLRVAAAMYDWEKTDMEAHNAFLNPQPPYNAPQGPGYWAPTVPDFVNGMFPFWGQVRTFALSEEEQLCRPPIPYSENQQSLFYSQAMEAYTRVKNIKDNGPGAYEERWLGEFWSDDILGLTFSPPARLIAVANQVVEYEGINLEESVEMYAKMGMALNDISVAIWQSKYVYNVERPVSYIRRVVSQQYPDAADWLPILNNPVAGYQGVTPGFPAYPSGHSGFGGAGAKILSSFFEFNSKHPGTYVFTDKCHLSRSEFNGTPRTLSSFSELAREDAYSRIPLGVHFRMDCDEGIRLGELAAQRVLELPWRN
;
A
#
# COMPACT_ATOMS: atom_id res chain seq x y z
N MET A 1 -2.26 80.68 29.99
CA MET A 1 -2.81 80.13 28.72
C MET A 1 -1.86 79.16 28.02
N LYS A 2 -1.25 78.17 28.71
CA LYS A 2 -0.32 77.16 28.15
C LYS A 2 -0.50 75.75 28.68
N VAL A 3 -1.52 75.44 29.48
CA VAL A 3 -1.76 74.12 30.09
C VAL A 3 -2.80 73.28 29.36
N ILE A 4 -3.63 73.85 28.51
CA ILE A 4 -4.78 73.14 27.89
C ILE A 4 -4.41 72.45 26.56
N ARG A 5 -3.26 72.67 25.99
CA ARG A 5 -2.84 72.10 24.69
C ARG A 5 -2.19 70.70 24.77
N HIS A 6 -1.70 70.28 25.94
CA HIS A 6 -1.01 68.98 26.08
C HIS A 6 -1.96 67.82 26.42
N THR A 7 -3.13 68.10 27.03
CA THR A 7 -4.13 67.06 27.41
C THR A 7 -4.91 66.54 26.23
N LYS A 8 -5.09 67.30 25.16
CA LYS A 8 -5.80 66.80 23.95
C LYS A 8 -4.95 65.91 23.06
N PHE A 9 -3.62 66.05 23.11
CA PHE A 9 -2.71 65.22 22.35
C PHE A 9 -2.49 63.84 22.98
N LEU A 10 -2.51 63.77 24.31
CA LEU A 10 -2.43 62.50 25.05
C LEU A 10 -3.67 61.62 24.92
N LEU A 11 -4.88 62.24 24.79
CA LEU A 11 -6.13 61.47 24.58
C LEU A 11 -6.22 60.89 23.15
N LEU A 12 -5.66 61.59 22.14
CA LEU A 12 -5.66 61.09 20.77
C LEU A 12 -4.69 59.91 20.58
N PHE A 13 -3.58 59.88 21.29
CA PHE A 13 -2.59 58.81 21.26
C PHE A 13 -3.11 57.55 22.00
N ALA A 14 -3.87 57.73 23.10
CA ALA A 14 -4.47 56.62 23.84
C ALA A 14 -5.62 55.93 23.09
N VAL A 15 -6.37 56.68 22.28
CA VAL A 15 -7.44 56.11 21.44
C VAL A 15 -6.88 55.39 20.21
N LEU A 16 -5.81 55.86 19.60
CA LEU A 16 -5.13 55.18 18.48
C LEU A 16 -4.39 53.90 18.92
N PHE A 17 -3.77 53.87 20.09
CA PHE A 17 -3.16 52.69 20.66
C PHE A 17 -4.18 51.64 21.11
N GLY A 18 -5.33 52.08 21.63
CA GLY A 18 -6.42 51.19 22.00
C GLY A 18 -7.08 50.51 20.80
N ALA A 19 -7.22 51.19 19.65
CA ALA A 19 -7.82 50.64 18.45
C ALA A 19 -6.92 49.59 17.77
N VAL A 20 -5.59 49.82 17.76
CA VAL A 20 -4.62 48.85 17.19
C VAL A 20 -4.52 47.57 18.04
N PHE A 21 -4.67 47.67 19.38
CA PHE A 21 -4.68 46.49 20.25
C PHE A 21 -5.97 45.67 20.16
N VAL A 22 -7.13 46.31 19.83
CA VAL A 22 -8.42 45.61 19.71
C VAL A 22 -8.50 44.83 18.38
N GLU A 23 -7.95 45.32 17.28
CA GLU A 23 -7.86 44.56 16.02
C GLU A 23 -6.85 43.40 16.11
N SER A 24 -5.70 43.62 16.72
CA SER A 24 -4.72 42.53 16.91
C SER A 24 -5.22 41.41 17.85
N CYS A 25 -6.09 41.72 18.80
CA CYS A 25 -6.70 40.70 19.68
C CYS A 25 -7.82 39.89 19.01
N LYS A 26 -8.45 40.41 17.93
CA LYS A 26 -9.48 39.63 17.23
C LYS A 26 -8.88 38.53 16.37
N ASP A 27 -7.80 38.83 15.68
CA ASP A 27 -7.11 37.83 14.84
C ASP A 27 -6.45 36.73 15.68
N ILE A 28 -5.84 37.07 16.83
CA ILE A 28 -5.22 36.10 17.74
C ILE A 28 -6.28 35.18 18.41
N LYS A 29 -7.53 35.63 18.60
CA LYS A 29 -8.58 34.78 19.20
C LYS A 29 -9.21 33.80 18.21
N VAL A 30 -9.16 34.07 16.92
CA VAL A 30 -9.71 33.18 15.88
C VAL A 30 -8.74 32.05 15.60
N GLU A 31 -7.42 32.29 15.59
CA GLU A 31 -6.40 31.23 15.43
C GLU A 31 -6.30 30.26 16.63
N GLN A 32 -6.63 30.72 17.84
CA GLN A 32 -6.48 29.90 19.07
C GLN A 32 -7.56 28.82 19.27
N ASN A 33 -8.62 28.78 18.49
CA ASN A 33 -9.73 27.86 18.71
C ASN A 33 -9.89 26.74 17.65
N ARG A 34 -9.05 26.69 16.65
CA ARG A 34 -9.12 25.63 15.62
C ARG A 34 -8.27 24.45 16.01
N LYS A 35 -8.89 23.28 16.14
CA LYS A 35 -8.15 22.03 16.31
C LYS A 35 -7.44 21.67 15.02
N LEU A 36 -6.13 21.47 15.13
CA LEU A 36 -5.29 20.97 14.04
C LEU A 36 -5.41 19.44 13.91
N VAL A 37 -5.04 18.89 12.76
CA VAL A 37 -5.09 17.43 12.50
C VAL A 37 -4.27 16.66 13.54
N ARG A 38 -3.12 17.18 13.95
CA ARG A 38 -2.24 16.58 14.96
C ARG A 38 -2.81 16.49 16.38
N GLU A 39 -3.94 17.15 16.65
CA GLU A 39 -4.61 17.11 17.95
C GLU A 39 -5.59 15.93 18.09
N PHE A 40 -5.75 15.16 17.01
CA PHE A 40 -6.59 13.97 16.98
C PHE A 40 -5.76 12.70 16.94
N ASP A 41 -6.31 11.62 17.48
CA ASP A 41 -5.72 10.29 17.38
C ASP A 41 -5.97 9.65 16.01
N ASN A 42 -5.33 8.54 15.76
CA ASN A 42 -5.36 7.81 14.48
C ASN A 42 -6.46 6.75 14.38
N THR A 43 -7.36 6.65 15.35
CA THR A 43 -8.38 5.59 15.44
C THR A 43 -9.19 5.46 14.17
N VAL A 44 -9.55 6.57 13.52
CA VAL A 44 -10.32 6.55 12.27
C VAL A 44 -9.60 5.78 11.16
N LEU A 45 -8.29 5.97 11.01
CA LEU A 45 -7.50 5.29 9.98
C LEU A 45 -7.34 3.80 10.28
N LEU A 46 -7.03 3.43 11.51
CA LEU A 46 -6.92 2.04 11.93
C LEU A 46 -8.24 1.28 11.71
N ARG A 47 -9.37 1.89 12.07
CA ARG A 47 -10.70 1.31 11.84
C ARG A 47 -10.99 1.08 10.35
N TRP A 48 -10.68 2.05 9.49
CA TRP A 48 -10.90 1.92 8.06
C TRP A 48 -9.93 0.93 7.40
N ASN A 49 -8.69 0.89 7.82
CA ASN A 49 -7.73 -0.11 7.35
C ASN A 49 -8.16 -1.53 7.73
N ASP A 50 -8.71 -1.74 8.93
CA ASP A 50 -9.29 -3.03 9.31
C ASP A 50 -10.46 -3.46 8.41
N VAL A 51 -11.32 -2.53 8.01
CA VAL A 51 -12.39 -2.81 7.03
C VAL A 51 -11.79 -3.16 5.67
N PHE A 52 -10.79 -2.38 5.20
CA PHE A 52 -10.10 -2.65 3.94
C PHE A 52 -9.48 -4.06 3.92
N LEU A 53 -8.76 -4.44 4.97
CA LEU A 53 -8.11 -5.75 5.09
C LEU A 53 -9.11 -6.92 5.08
N LYS A 54 -10.30 -6.72 5.66
CA LYS A 54 -11.38 -7.72 5.59
C LYS A 54 -11.94 -7.86 4.17
N LEU A 55 -12.12 -6.76 3.45
CA LEU A 55 -12.59 -6.76 2.07
C LEU A 55 -11.54 -7.36 1.13
N ASP A 56 -10.26 -6.93 1.23
CA ASP A 56 -9.15 -7.42 0.43
C ASP A 56 -9.07 -8.94 0.42
N ARG A 57 -9.30 -9.56 1.55
CA ARG A 57 -9.23 -11.01 1.70
C ARG A 57 -10.16 -11.75 0.76
N TYR A 58 -11.31 -11.18 0.39
CA TYR A 58 -12.37 -11.82 -0.38
C TYR A 58 -12.66 -11.15 -1.73
N ALA A 59 -12.04 -10.01 -2.03
CA ALA A 59 -12.30 -9.25 -3.24
C ALA A 59 -11.79 -9.97 -4.49
N VAL A 60 -12.68 -10.64 -5.21
CA VAL A 60 -12.36 -11.36 -6.46
C VAL A 60 -11.89 -10.38 -7.53
N GLY A 61 -10.82 -10.75 -8.27
CA GLY A 61 -10.26 -9.90 -9.33
C GLY A 61 -9.44 -8.72 -8.83
N TYR A 62 -9.37 -8.50 -7.52
CA TYR A 62 -8.68 -7.35 -6.95
C TYR A 62 -7.16 -7.53 -6.85
N ARG A 63 -6.71 -8.78 -6.80
CA ARG A 63 -5.28 -9.12 -6.70
C ARG A 63 -4.67 -9.35 -8.07
N PRO A 64 -3.45 -8.91 -8.29
CA PRO A 64 -2.59 -8.11 -7.41
C PRO A 64 -2.60 -6.60 -7.71
N GLY A 65 -3.14 -6.16 -8.84
CA GLY A 65 -3.07 -4.78 -9.34
C GLY A 65 -4.02 -3.80 -8.63
N PRO A 66 -5.35 -4.01 -8.63
CA PRO A 66 -6.33 -3.06 -8.09
C PRO A 66 -6.19 -2.73 -6.60
N VAL A 67 -5.65 -3.67 -5.77
CA VAL A 67 -5.45 -3.41 -4.34
C VAL A 67 -4.50 -2.23 -4.07
N PRO A 68 -3.25 -2.23 -4.59
CA PRO A 68 -2.35 -1.12 -4.34
C PRO A 68 -2.85 0.19 -4.95
N HIS A 69 -3.56 0.13 -6.09
CA HIS A 69 -4.22 1.29 -6.69
C HIS A 69 -5.27 1.90 -5.73
N ALA A 70 -6.16 1.08 -5.20
CA ALA A 70 -7.15 1.54 -4.21
C ALA A 70 -6.49 2.15 -2.97
N LEU A 71 -5.42 1.53 -2.44
CA LEU A 71 -4.66 2.05 -1.30
C LEU A 71 -4.01 3.40 -1.61
N GLY A 72 -3.45 3.58 -2.80
CA GLY A 72 -2.87 4.84 -3.26
C GLY A 72 -3.90 5.97 -3.25
N TYR A 73 -5.05 5.75 -3.85
CA TYR A 73 -6.11 6.77 -3.93
C TYR A 73 -6.80 7.03 -2.59
N LEU A 74 -7.00 6.00 -1.74
CA LEU A 74 -7.55 6.17 -0.38
C LEU A 74 -6.62 7.03 0.48
N GLY A 75 -5.35 6.66 0.56
CA GLY A 75 -4.37 7.39 1.37
C GLY A 75 -4.18 8.82 0.90
N TYR A 76 -4.03 9.01 -0.41
CA TYR A 76 -3.84 10.34 -0.99
C TYR A 76 -5.09 11.21 -0.84
N ALA A 77 -6.30 10.68 -1.04
CA ALA A 77 -7.54 11.41 -0.82
C ALA A 77 -7.70 11.86 0.64
N ALA A 78 -7.38 10.99 1.60
CA ALA A 78 -7.42 11.34 3.01
C ALA A 78 -6.42 12.47 3.34
N TYR A 79 -5.22 12.41 2.78
CA TYR A 79 -4.22 13.46 2.93
C TYR A 79 -4.71 14.81 2.37
N GLU A 80 -5.16 14.87 1.11
CA GLU A 80 -5.66 16.10 0.49
C GLU A 80 -6.90 16.67 1.21
N ALA A 81 -7.71 15.80 1.81
CA ALA A 81 -8.88 16.23 2.55
C ALA A 81 -8.53 16.97 3.84
N VAL A 82 -7.44 16.60 4.52
CA VAL A 82 -7.06 17.16 5.83
C VAL A 82 -5.84 18.06 5.81
N VAL A 83 -5.04 18.06 4.73
CA VAL A 83 -3.80 18.88 4.63
C VAL A 83 -3.99 20.36 4.96
N PRO A 84 -5.14 21.03 4.71
CA PRO A 84 -5.34 22.40 5.16
C PRO A 84 -5.32 22.60 6.69
N GLY A 85 -5.55 21.53 7.45
CA GLY A 85 -5.41 21.51 8.91
C GLY A 85 -4.02 21.06 9.41
N MET A 86 -3.03 20.95 8.51
CA MET A 86 -1.68 20.46 8.79
C MET A 86 -0.62 21.56 8.50
N PRO A 87 -0.33 22.45 9.45
CA PRO A 87 0.63 23.54 9.22
C PRO A 87 2.01 23.03 8.81
N GLY A 88 2.55 23.61 7.72
CA GLY A 88 3.86 23.23 7.17
C GLY A 88 3.82 22.08 6.16
N TYR A 89 2.62 21.54 5.87
CA TYR A 89 2.43 20.55 4.80
C TYR A 89 1.83 21.20 3.55
N ASN A 90 2.13 20.61 2.41
CA ASN A 90 1.67 21.07 1.10
C ASN A 90 0.62 20.14 0.52
N SER A 91 -0.42 20.69 -0.11
CA SER A 91 -1.22 19.92 -1.06
C SER A 91 -0.37 19.53 -2.26
N LEU A 92 -0.48 18.28 -2.69
CA LEU A 92 0.19 17.77 -3.88
C LEU A 92 -0.70 17.87 -5.14
N ALA A 93 -1.95 18.33 -5.01
CA ALA A 93 -2.92 18.34 -6.12
C ALA A 93 -2.41 19.06 -7.38
N ASN A 94 -1.62 20.12 -7.22
CA ASN A 94 -1.05 20.88 -8.34
C ASN A 94 0.01 20.10 -9.15
N PHE A 95 0.53 18.99 -8.63
CA PHE A 95 1.46 18.12 -9.36
C PHE A 95 0.73 17.17 -10.31
N TYR A 96 -0.58 16.99 -10.15
CA TYR A 96 -1.35 16.00 -10.90
C TYR A 96 -2.35 16.66 -11.84
N PRO A 97 -2.06 16.68 -13.16
CA PRO A 97 -2.96 17.25 -14.16
C PRO A 97 -4.37 16.65 -14.09
N GLY A 98 -5.37 17.51 -14.09
CA GLY A 98 -6.78 17.10 -14.05
C GLY A 98 -7.34 16.81 -12.66
N LEU A 99 -6.52 16.79 -11.61
CA LEU A 99 -6.99 16.72 -10.22
C LEU A 99 -7.35 18.11 -9.74
N ALA A 100 -8.61 18.32 -9.36
CA ALA A 100 -9.11 19.59 -8.81
C ALA A 100 -9.70 19.35 -7.43
N ILE A 101 -8.91 19.57 -6.39
CA ILE A 101 -9.38 19.48 -5.01
C ILE A 101 -10.25 20.70 -4.68
N PRO A 102 -11.46 20.52 -4.09
CA PRO A 102 -12.34 21.60 -3.71
C PRO A 102 -11.68 22.58 -2.73
N GLU A 103 -12.02 23.88 -2.90
CA GLU A 103 -11.54 24.93 -2.02
C GLU A 103 -11.87 24.63 -0.54
N PHE A 104 -11.00 25.09 0.33
CA PHE A 104 -11.08 25.00 1.77
C PHE A 104 -11.41 26.38 2.34
N ASP A 105 -12.38 26.46 3.26
CA ASP A 105 -12.69 27.69 3.97
C ASP A 105 -11.85 27.79 5.25
N GLU A 106 -10.82 28.60 5.20
CA GLU A 106 -9.93 28.83 6.33
C GLU A 106 -10.61 29.54 7.51
N SER A 107 -11.77 30.16 7.32
CA SER A 107 -12.51 30.83 8.40
C SER A 107 -13.30 29.86 9.28
N GLU A 108 -13.47 28.63 8.88
CA GLU A 108 -14.32 27.63 9.49
C GLU A 108 -13.55 26.55 10.25
N GLU A 109 -14.17 25.99 11.29
CA GLU A 109 -13.62 24.85 12.06
C GLU A 109 -14.11 23.53 11.48
N TYR A 110 -13.22 22.52 11.48
CA TYR A 110 -13.49 21.16 11.02
C TYR A 110 -13.13 20.13 12.08
N TYR A 111 -13.92 19.05 12.15
CA TYR A 111 -13.63 17.86 12.92
C TYR A 111 -12.93 16.84 11.99
N TRP A 112 -11.61 16.84 11.96
CA TRP A 112 -10.80 16.14 10.98
C TRP A 112 -11.02 14.63 10.90
N PRO A 113 -11.28 13.90 12.01
CA PRO A 113 -11.63 12.47 11.91
C PRO A 113 -12.91 12.23 11.10
N ALA A 114 -13.91 13.13 11.16
CA ALA A 114 -15.12 12.99 10.34
C ALA A 114 -14.86 13.24 8.86
N VAL A 115 -13.92 14.13 8.52
CA VAL A 115 -13.48 14.33 7.13
C VAL A 115 -12.89 13.03 6.57
N VAL A 116 -11.96 12.40 7.30
CA VAL A 116 -11.33 11.13 6.92
C VAL A 116 -12.35 10.01 6.81
N ASN A 117 -13.30 9.92 7.76
CA ASN A 117 -14.37 8.94 7.77
C ASN A 117 -15.16 8.93 6.45
N GLU A 118 -15.58 10.11 5.99
CA GLU A 118 -16.37 10.22 4.77
C GLU A 118 -15.54 9.95 3.50
N VAL A 119 -14.26 10.32 3.49
CA VAL A 119 -13.35 9.99 2.39
C VAL A 119 -13.26 8.48 2.20
N TYR A 120 -12.96 7.74 3.26
CA TYR A 120 -12.84 6.29 3.19
C TYR A 120 -14.16 5.63 2.84
N ALA A 121 -15.25 6.02 3.49
CA ALA A 121 -16.58 5.46 3.21
C ALA A 121 -16.99 5.66 1.74
N TYR A 122 -16.78 6.85 1.19
CA TYR A 122 -17.15 7.18 -0.19
C TYR A 122 -16.35 6.36 -1.20
N LEU A 123 -15.02 6.31 -1.04
CA LEU A 123 -14.13 5.63 -1.99
C LEU A 123 -14.23 4.11 -1.87
N MET A 124 -14.26 3.56 -0.65
CA MET A 124 -14.35 2.11 -0.48
C MET A 124 -15.63 1.52 -1.04
N LYS A 125 -16.78 2.20 -0.92
CA LYS A 125 -18.03 1.78 -1.57
C LYS A 125 -17.88 1.67 -3.08
N ARG A 126 -17.09 2.55 -3.71
CA ARG A 126 -16.86 2.57 -5.14
C ARG A 126 -15.84 1.56 -5.60
N PHE A 127 -14.76 1.40 -4.85
CA PHE A 127 -13.74 0.42 -5.18
C PHE A 127 -14.24 -1.02 -4.98
N PHE A 128 -15.05 -1.28 -3.97
CA PHE A 128 -15.52 -2.62 -3.64
C PHE A 128 -16.98 -2.91 -4.03
N PHE A 129 -17.60 -2.13 -4.91
CA PHE A 129 -19.03 -2.29 -5.27
C PHE A 129 -19.37 -3.69 -5.80
N HIS A 130 -18.44 -4.37 -6.45
CA HIS A 130 -18.61 -5.72 -6.97
C HIS A 130 -18.87 -6.78 -5.88
N MET A 131 -18.49 -6.46 -4.63
CA MET A 131 -18.71 -7.36 -3.48
C MET A 131 -20.14 -7.29 -2.92
N GLU A 132 -20.94 -6.29 -3.30
CA GLU A 132 -22.27 -6.04 -2.75
C GLU A 132 -23.20 -7.28 -2.83
N ASN A 133 -23.16 -8.00 -3.94
CA ASN A 133 -23.99 -9.17 -4.16
C ASN A 133 -23.40 -10.47 -3.62
N GLN A 134 -22.09 -10.64 -3.68
CA GLN A 134 -21.42 -11.90 -3.33
C GLN A 134 -21.03 -11.97 -1.86
N TYR A 135 -20.66 -10.82 -1.28
CA TYR A 135 -20.17 -10.68 0.10
C TYR A 135 -20.88 -9.49 0.79
N SER A 136 -22.22 -9.52 0.76
CA SER A 136 -23.08 -8.42 1.22
C SER A 136 -22.74 -7.93 2.63
N ASP A 137 -22.55 -8.83 3.59
CA ASP A 137 -22.24 -8.46 4.99
C ASP A 137 -20.90 -7.71 5.10
N LEU A 138 -19.88 -8.17 4.33
CA LEU A 138 -18.59 -7.50 4.28
C LEU A 138 -18.72 -6.13 3.62
N PHE A 139 -19.46 -6.02 2.52
CA PHE A 139 -19.69 -4.74 1.85
C PHE A 139 -20.48 -3.78 2.75
N GLN A 140 -21.50 -4.25 3.45
CA GLN A 140 -22.28 -3.46 4.39
C GLN A 140 -21.45 -2.96 5.60
N SER A 141 -20.34 -3.64 5.95
CA SER A 141 -19.45 -3.18 7.02
C SER A 141 -18.87 -1.79 6.73
N ILE A 142 -18.79 -1.38 5.47
CA ILE A 142 -18.37 -0.03 5.08
C ILE A 142 -19.36 1.01 5.65
N GLU A 143 -20.66 0.83 5.39
CA GLU A 143 -21.68 1.77 5.91
C GLU A 143 -21.82 1.68 7.42
N GLN A 144 -21.74 0.47 7.98
CA GLN A 144 -21.79 0.28 9.43
C GLN A 144 -20.65 1.03 10.13
N THR A 145 -19.43 0.93 9.63
CA THR A 145 -18.28 1.65 10.19
C THR A 145 -18.45 3.16 10.06
N ARG A 146 -18.91 3.65 8.89
CA ARG A 146 -19.17 5.06 8.67
C ARG A 146 -20.16 5.62 9.70
N LEU A 147 -21.29 4.93 9.90
CA LEU A 147 -22.33 5.36 10.83
C LEU A 147 -21.86 5.29 12.29
N GLN A 148 -21.17 4.23 12.69
CA GLN A 148 -20.63 4.10 14.04
C GLN A 148 -19.68 5.26 14.40
N LEU A 149 -18.79 5.62 13.48
CA LEU A 149 -17.87 6.73 13.67
C LEU A 149 -18.62 8.07 13.63
N TYR A 150 -19.58 8.25 12.73
CA TYR A 150 -20.40 9.46 12.69
C TYR A 150 -21.16 9.68 14.00
N ASP A 151 -21.81 8.64 14.54
CA ASP A 151 -22.57 8.71 15.80
C ASP A 151 -21.66 9.04 17.00
N GLN A 152 -20.43 8.54 16.99
CA GLN A 152 -19.42 8.89 17.98
C GLN A 152 -19.06 10.38 17.86
N TYR A 153 -18.72 10.86 16.65
CA TYR A 153 -18.29 12.24 16.42
C TYR A 153 -19.41 13.26 16.67
N ALA A 154 -20.67 12.86 16.48
CA ALA A 154 -21.83 13.70 16.86
C ALA A 154 -21.92 14.01 18.35
N GLN A 155 -21.23 13.25 19.20
CA GLN A 155 -21.12 13.50 20.65
C GLN A 155 -19.88 14.34 21.01
N GLU A 156 -18.93 14.47 20.09
CA GLU A 156 -17.63 15.11 20.32
C GLU A 156 -17.52 16.53 19.72
N THR A 157 -18.43 16.90 18.78
CA THR A 157 -18.42 18.20 18.13
C THR A 157 -19.84 18.71 17.86
N SER A 158 -19.97 19.99 17.48
CA SER A 158 -21.29 20.57 17.15
C SER A 158 -21.85 20.02 15.84
N PRO A 159 -23.20 20.01 15.67
CA PRO A 159 -23.81 19.55 14.42
C PRO A 159 -23.34 20.33 13.19
N GLU A 160 -23.04 21.62 13.33
CA GLU A 160 -22.60 22.50 12.24
C GLU A 160 -21.17 22.12 11.80
N ILE A 161 -20.25 21.92 12.75
CA ILE A 161 -18.87 21.50 12.48
C ILE A 161 -18.89 20.10 11.86
N LEU A 162 -19.67 19.17 12.42
CA LEU A 162 -19.78 17.81 11.90
C LEU A 162 -20.31 17.80 10.46
N SER A 163 -21.41 18.54 10.19
CA SER A 163 -22.00 18.62 8.85
C SER A 163 -21.03 19.15 7.81
N ARG A 164 -20.29 20.21 8.15
CA ARG A 164 -19.26 20.80 7.29
C ARG A 164 -18.10 19.85 7.03
N SER A 165 -17.68 19.10 8.05
CA SER A 165 -16.61 18.11 7.96
C SER A 165 -16.98 16.95 7.03
N VAL A 166 -18.20 16.44 7.18
CA VAL A 166 -18.80 15.44 6.29
C VAL A 166 -18.84 15.94 4.85
N GLU A 167 -19.34 17.15 4.62
CA GLU A 167 -19.40 17.75 3.27
C GLU A 167 -18.01 17.85 2.64
N ARG A 168 -16.99 18.32 3.39
CA ARG A 168 -15.62 18.39 2.88
C ARG A 168 -15.10 17.03 2.49
N GLY A 169 -15.24 16.02 3.36
CA GLY A 169 -14.81 14.64 3.08
C GLY A 169 -15.45 14.10 1.79
N LEU A 170 -16.75 14.25 1.64
CA LEU A 170 -17.48 13.83 0.45
C LEU A 170 -17.02 14.54 -0.83
N ARG A 171 -16.84 15.87 -0.77
CA ARG A 171 -16.41 16.67 -1.93
C ARG A 171 -15.00 16.28 -2.39
N VAL A 172 -14.06 16.12 -1.47
CA VAL A 172 -12.67 15.70 -1.82
C VAL A 172 -12.66 14.28 -2.35
N ALA A 173 -13.37 13.36 -1.71
CA ALA A 173 -13.47 11.98 -2.19
C ALA A 173 -14.10 11.87 -3.58
N ALA A 174 -15.12 12.68 -3.87
CA ALA A 174 -15.75 12.73 -5.20
C ALA A 174 -14.77 13.24 -6.26
N ALA A 175 -14.03 14.32 -5.98
CA ALA A 175 -13.02 14.86 -6.89
C ALA A 175 -11.89 13.84 -7.14
N MET A 176 -11.44 13.14 -6.11
CA MET A 176 -10.43 12.08 -6.23
C MET A 176 -10.93 10.90 -7.07
N TYR A 177 -12.17 10.46 -6.85
CA TYR A 177 -12.76 9.38 -7.65
C TYR A 177 -12.99 9.79 -9.11
N ASP A 178 -13.39 11.04 -9.36
CA ASP A 178 -13.53 11.55 -10.73
C ASP A 178 -12.18 11.60 -11.45
N TRP A 179 -11.11 11.91 -10.74
CA TRP A 179 -9.75 11.85 -11.28
C TRP A 179 -9.26 10.40 -11.47
N GLU A 180 -9.56 9.49 -10.54
CA GLU A 180 -9.26 8.06 -10.66
C GLU A 180 -9.89 7.47 -11.92
N LYS A 181 -11.15 7.79 -12.22
CA LYS A 181 -11.85 7.31 -13.43
C LYS A 181 -11.15 7.70 -14.75
N THR A 182 -10.27 8.68 -14.74
CA THR A 182 -9.48 9.04 -15.93
C THR A 182 -8.30 8.10 -16.18
N ASP A 183 -8.00 7.21 -15.22
CA ASP A 183 -7.01 6.14 -15.38
C ASP A 183 -7.68 4.90 -15.95
N MET A 184 -7.81 4.88 -17.27
CA MET A 184 -8.64 3.90 -18.01
C MET A 184 -8.17 2.46 -17.83
N GLU A 185 -6.86 2.22 -17.63
CA GLU A 185 -6.32 0.86 -17.45
C GLU A 185 -6.53 0.33 -16.04
N ALA A 186 -6.66 1.22 -15.05
CA ALA A 186 -6.91 0.84 -13.66
C ALA A 186 -8.40 0.80 -13.31
N HIS A 187 -9.17 1.78 -13.81
CA HIS A 187 -10.56 1.92 -13.44
C HIS A 187 -11.38 0.66 -13.77
N ASN A 188 -11.90 0.01 -12.74
CA ASN A 188 -12.67 -1.24 -12.85
C ASN A 188 -11.91 -2.43 -13.49
N ALA A 189 -10.58 -2.41 -13.54
CA ALA A 189 -9.77 -3.49 -14.10
C ALA A 189 -10.04 -4.86 -13.47
N PHE A 190 -10.48 -4.89 -12.21
CA PHE A 190 -10.86 -6.12 -11.48
C PHE A 190 -12.05 -6.86 -12.12
N LEU A 191 -12.86 -6.20 -12.96
CA LEU A 191 -13.95 -6.85 -13.70
C LEU A 191 -13.43 -7.69 -14.87
N ASN A 192 -12.22 -7.43 -15.36
CA ASN A 192 -11.56 -8.19 -16.42
C ASN A 192 -10.05 -8.34 -16.15
N PRO A 193 -9.66 -9.13 -15.12
CA PRO A 193 -8.26 -9.24 -14.71
C PRO A 193 -7.38 -10.00 -15.73
N GLN A 194 -7.95 -10.69 -16.70
CA GLN A 194 -7.26 -11.53 -17.69
C GLN A 194 -7.67 -11.17 -19.13
N PRO A 195 -7.48 -9.91 -19.56
CA PRO A 195 -7.78 -9.53 -20.93
C PRO A 195 -6.85 -10.27 -21.91
N PRO A 196 -7.28 -10.47 -23.18
CA PRO A 196 -6.44 -11.10 -24.19
C PRO A 196 -5.08 -10.40 -24.34
N TYR A 197 -4.02 -11.18 -24.34
CA TYR A 197 -2.64 -10.71 -24.42
C TYR A 197 -1.81 -11.67 -25.26
N ASN A 198 -1.01 -11.13 -26.18
CA ASN A 198 -0.14 -11.91 -27.07
C ASN A 198 1.22 -12.13 -26.41
N ALA A 199 1.37 -13.21 -25.66
CA ALA A 199 2.63 -13.56 -25.02
C ALA A 199 3.68 -14.00 -26.06
N PRO A 200 4.97 -13.62 -25.88
CA PRO A 200 6.06 -14.22 -26.64
C PRO A 200 6.11 -15.74 -26.37
N GLN A 201 6.54 -16.50 -27.36
CA GLN A 201 6.55 -17.95 -27.31
C GLN A 201 7.99 -18.49 -27.34
N GLY A 202 8.23 -19.61 -26.70
CA GLY A 202 9.51 -20.33 -26.73
C GLY A 202 10.18 -20.46 -25.39
N PRO A 203 11.37 -21.12 -25.34
CA PRO A 203 12.12 -21.30 -24.09
C PRO A 203 12.49 -19.97 -23.44
N GLY A 204 12.38 -19.90 -22.12
CA GLY A 204 12.67 -18.70 -21.35
C GLY A 204 11.48 -17.76 -21.17
N TYR A 205 10.45 -17.88 -22.01
CA TYR A 205 9.25 -17.06 -21.91
C TYR A 205 8.16 -17.74 -21.07
N TRP A 206 7.45 -16.92 -20.32
CA TRP A 206 6.35 -17.35 -19.48
C TRP A 206 5.15 -17.84 -20.33
N ALA A 207 4.57 -18.91 -19.88
CA ALA A 207 3.26 -19.41 -20.31
C ALA A 207 2.46 -19.85 -19.08
N PRO A 208 1.13 -19.99 -19.16
CA PRO A 208 0.33 -20.53 -18.08
C PRO A 208 0.90 -21.84 -17.53
N THR A 209 0.99 -21.98 -16.22
CA THR A 209 1.69 -23.07 -15.53
C THR A 209 0.72 -24.06 -14.90
N VAL A 210 1.22 -25.28 -14.70
CA VAL A 210 0.51 -26.29 -13.89
C VAL A 210 0.27 -25.77 -12.46
N PRO A 211 -0.77 -26.22 -11.74
CA PRO A 211 -1.81 -27.19 -12.17
C PRO A 211 -3.04 -26.51 -12.81
N ASP A 212 -3.23 -25.22 -12.61
CA ASP A 212 -4.45 -24.49 -12.90
C ASP A 212 -4.44 -23.72 -14.24
N PHE A 213 -3.26 -23.56 -14.85
CA PHE A 213 -3.07 -22.91 -16.14
C PHE A 213 -3.74 -21.53 -16.26
N VAL A 214 -3.68 -20.74 -15.19
CA VAL A 214 -4.26 -19.40 -15.15
C VAL A 214 -3.63 -18.50 -16.22
N ASN A 215 -4.46 -17.82 -17.00
CA ASN A 215 -4.01 -16.84 -18.00
C ASN A 215 -3.33 -15.63 -17.37
N GLY A 216 -2.59 -14.87 -18.20
CA GLY A 216 -1.87 -13.68 -17.74
C GLY A 216 -2.78 -12.65 -17.09
N MET A 217 -2.51 -12.32 -15.83
CA MET A 217 -3.29 -11.35 -15.07
C MET A 217 -2.73 -9.95 -15.25
N PHE A 218 -3.60 -9.00 -15.56
CA PHE A 218 -3.30 -7.57 -15.70
C PHE A 218 -2.15 -7.23 -16.67
N PRO A 219 -2.13 -7.76 -17.91
CA PRO A 219 -1.00 -7.57 -18.83
C PRO A 219 -0.74 -6.12 -19.23
N PHE A 220 -1.71 -5.22 -19.03
CA PHE A 220 -1.61 -3.79 -19.37
C PHE A 220 -1.43 -2.91 -18.13
N TRP A 221 -1.28 -3.47 -16.93
CA TRP A 221 -1.15 -2.70 -15.69
C TRP A 221 0.04 -1.75 -15.66
N GLY A 222 1.06 -1.98 -16.48
CA GLY A 222 2.17 -1.04 -16.69
C GLY A 222 1.79 0.32 -17.29
N GLN A 223 0.56 0.48 -17.77
CA GLN A 223 0.02 1.74 -18.33
C GLN A 223 -0.80 2.53 -17.29
N VAL A 224 -0.98 1.98 -16.09
CA VAL A 224 -1.67 2.65 -14.98
C VAL A 224 -0.84 3.84 -14.49
N ARG A 225 -1.53 4.88 -14.06
CA ARG A 225 -0.92 6.10 -13.54
C ARG A 225 -0.06 5.83 -12.31
N THR A 226 1.16 6.36 -12.33
CA THR A 226 2.04 6.46 -11.16
C THR A 226 1.90 7.81 -10.49
N PHE A 227 2.19 7.89 -9.19
CA PHE A 227 2.20 9.13 -8.43
C PHE A 227 3.57 9.84 -8.47
N ALA A 228 4.66 9.09 -8.45
CA ALA A 228 6.00 9.64 -8.30
C ALA A 228 7.05 9.04 -9.24
N LEU A 229 6.88 7.79 -9.67
CA LEU A 229 7.80 7.18 -10.64
C LEU A 229 7.60 7.78 -12.03
N SER A 230 8.70 8.16 -12.69
CA SER A 230 8.68 8.53 -14.11
C SER A 230 8.53 7.29 -15.02
N GLU A 231 8.12 7.51 -16.28
CA GLU A 231 8.00 6.41 -17.25
C GLU A 231 9.32 5.65 -17.45
N GLU A 232 10.46 6.36 -17.42
CA GLU A 232 11.80 5.76 -17.56
C GLU A 232 12.18 4.88 -16.37
N GLU A 233 11.64 5.19 -15.18
CA GLU A 233 11.94 4.46 -13.94
C GLU A 233 11.03 3.23 -13.73
N GLN A 234 9.93 3.12 -14.47
CA GLN A 234 8.99 2.00 -14.37
C GLN A 234 9.57 0.69 -14.89
N LEU A 235 10.53 0.74 -15.82
CA LEU A 235 11.17 -0.47 -16.29
C LEU A 235 12.39 -0.84 -15.42
N CYS A 236 12.37 -2.03 -14.85
CA CYS A 236 13.47 -2.53 -14.05
C CYS A 236 14.69 -2.92 -14.90
N ARG A 237 15.81 -3.21 -14.25
CA ARG A 237 17.02 -3.74 -14.92
C ARG A 237 16.70 -5.03 -15.64
N PRO A 238 17.41 -5.37 -16.75
CA PRO A 238 17.21 -6.63 -17.43
C PRO A 238 17.48 -7.84 -16.53
N PRO A 239 16.73 -8.94 -16.70
CA PRO A 239 17.02 -10.19 -16.01
C PRO A 239 18.36 -10.80 -16.44
N ILE A 240 18.85 -11.74 -15.65
CA ILE A 240 19.98 -12.59 -16.07
C ILE A 240 19.59 -13.26 -17.39
N PRO A 241 20.49 -13.28 -18.41
CA PRO A 241 20.22 -13.91 -19.70
C PRO A 241 19.81 -15.37 -19.53
N TYR A 242 18.73 -15.74 -20.19
CA TYR A 242 18.26 -17.12 -20.24
C TYR A 242 19.34 -18.07 -20.74
N SER A 243 19.48 -19.24 -20.10
CA SER A 243 20.40 -20.28 -20.51
C SER A 243 20.00 -21.65 -19.96
N GLU A 244 20.15 -22.69 -20.75
CA GLU A 244 19.99 -24.09 -20.32
C GLU A 244 21.33 -24.76 -19.94
N ASN A 245 22.45 -24.03 -20.08
CA ASN A 245 23.76 -24.52 -19.69
C ASN A 245 23.82 -24.66 -18.15
N GLN A 246 24.19 -25.86 -17.69
CA GLN A 246 24.32 -26.21 -16.27
C GLN A 246 25.35 -25.36 -15.51
N GLN A 247 26.27 -24.71 -16.20
CA GLN A 247 27.26 -23.81 -15.62
C GLN A 247 26.79 -22.34 -15.60
N SER A 248 25.61 -22.06 -16.12
CA SER A 248 25.06 -20.71 -16.15
C SER A 248 24.51 -20.27 -14.80
N LEU A 249 24.50 -18.96 -14.57
CA LEU A 249 23.86 -18.35 -13.39
C LEU A 249 22.37 -18.61 -13.38
N PHE A 250 21.68 -18.60 -14.54
CA PHE A 250 20.27 -18.92 -14.63
C PHE A 250 19.95 -20.33 -14.12
N TYR A 251 20.73 -21.33 -14.59
CA TYR A 251 20.60 -22.72 -14.13
C TYR A 251 20.84 -22.84 -12.61
N SER A 252 21.86 -22.16 -12.06
CA SER A 252 22.15 -22.22 -10.63
C SER A 252 21.04 -21.70 -9.77
N GLN A 253 20.32 -20.64 -10.20
CA GLN A 253 19.15 -20.13 -9.48
C GLN A 253 17.93 -21.06 -9.58
N ALA A 254 17.76 -21.75 -10.71
CA ALA A 254 16.74 -22.78 -10.82
C ALA A 254 17.05 -23.97 -9.90
N MET A 255 18.33 -24.36 -9.80
CA MET A 255 18.78 -25.40 -8.86
C MET A 255 18.59 -24.99 -7.40
N GLU A 256 18.74 -23.70 -7.07
CA GLU A 256 18.42 -23.20 -5.72
C GLU A 256 16.95 -23.44 -5.37
N ALA A 257 16.03 -23.06 -6.24
CA ALA A 257 14.60 -23.28 -6.02
C ALA A 257 14.25 -24.78 -5.95
N TYR A 258 14.81 -25.59 -6.87
CA TYR A 258 14.61 -27.03 -6.90
C TYR A 258 15.07 -27.70 -5.60
N THR A 259 16.28 -27.40 -5.15
CA THR A 259 16.90 -28.06 -3.98
C THR A 259 16.22 -27.63 -2.67
N ARG A 260 15.82 -26.37 -2.52
CA ARG A 260 15.10 -25.90 -1.33
C ARG A 260 13.73 -26.54 -1.21
N VAL A 261 12.94 -26.54 -2.28
CA VAL A 261 11.64 -27.23 -2.31
C VAL A 261 11.78 -28.72 -2.05
N LYS A 262 12.79 -29.36 -2.64
CA LYS A 262 13.06 -30.79 -2.38
C LYS A 262 13.43 -31.02 -0.91
N ASN A 263 14.30 -30.21 -0.32
CA ASN A 263 14.68 -30.31 1.08
C ASN A 263 13.46 -30.18 2.01
N ILE A 264 12.51 -29.25 1.71
CA ILE A 264 11.28 -29.09 2.47
C ILE A 264 10.38 -30.33 2.35
N LYS A 265 10.23 -30.88 1.15
CA LYS A 265 9.42 -32.10 0.92
C LYS A 265 9.99 -33.33 1.59
N ASP A 266 11.33 -33.44 1.63
CA ASP A 266 12.05 -34.55 2.25
C ASP A 266 12.23 -34.39 3.78
N ASN A 267 11.73 -33.30 4.38
CA ASN A 267 11.93 -32.93 5.78
C ASN A 267 13.42 -32.89 6.21
N GLY A 268 14.26 -32.35 5.33
CA GLY A 268 15.70 -32.20 5.57
C GLY A 268 16.06 -31.11 6.56
N PRO A 269 17.34 -30.84 6.78
CA PRO A 269 17.81 -29.81 7.73
C PRO A 269 17.24 -28.44 7.40
N GLY A 270 16.64 -27.74 8.39
CA GLY A 270 16.04 -26.42 8.23
C GLY A 270 14.69 -26.39 7.50
N ALA A 271 14.17 -27.52 7.03
CA ALA A 271 12.93 -27.62 6.27
C ALA A 271 11.72 -26.98 6.96
N TYR A 272 11.61 -27.13 8.28
CA TYR A 272 10.53 -26.51 9.06
C TYR A 272 10.57 -24.99 8.97
N GLU A 273 11.73 -24.39 9.18
CA GLU A 273 11.89 -22.91 9.14
C GLU A 273 11.65 -22.36 7.74
N GLU A 274 12.18 -23.01 6.70
CA GLU A 274 11.95 -22.60 5.32
C GLU A 274 10.49 -22.72 4.90
N ARG A 275 9.80 -23.78 5.34
CA ARG A 275 8.35 -23.93 5.12
C ARG A 275 7.57 -22.85 5.85
N TRP A 276 7.85 -22.63 7.12
CA TRP A 276 7.19 -21.59 7.92
C TRP A 276 7.39 -20.22 7.30
N LEU A 277 8.63 -19.86 6.93
CA LEU A 277 8.94 -18.62 6.22
C LEU A 277 8.09 -18.45 4.95
N GLY A 278 8.05 -19.49 4.11
CA GLY A 278 7.27 -19.47 2.89
C GLY A 278 5.77 -19.28 3.14
N GLU A 279 5.20 -20.04 4.08
CA GLU A 279 3.78 -19.98 4.42
C GLU A 279 3.41 -18.64 5.08
N PHE A 280 4.24 -18.13 5.97
CA PHE A 280 4.01 -16.86 6.68
C PHE A 280 3.91 -15.64 5.74
N TRP A 281 4.70 -15.62 4.66
CA TRP A 281 4.73 -14.57 3.65
C TRP A 281 4.02 -14.97 2.34
N SER A 282 3.21 -16.01 2.33
CA SER A 282 2.60 -16.47 1.07
C SER A 282 1.64 -15.47 0.46
N ASP A 283 0.78 -14.86 1.26
CA ASP A 283 -0.18 -13.79 0.91
C ASP A 283 -0.81 -13.85 -0.51
N ASP A 284 -0.88 -15.05 -1.10
CA ASP A 284 -1.33 -15.29 -2.47
C ASP A 284 -2.79 -15.74 -2.57
N ILE A 285 -3.33 -16.34 -1.49
CA ILE A 285 -4.55 -17.17 -1.59
C ILE A 285 -5.78 -16.36 -1.22
N LEU A 286 -6.60 -16.08 -2.21
CA LEU A 286 -7.91 -15.42 -2.04
C LEU A 286 -8.80 -16.22 -1.07
N GLY A 287 -9.43 -15.53 -0.14
CA GLY A 287 -10.26 -16.12 0.91
C GLY A 287 -9.46 -16.61 2.12
N LEU A 288 -8.14 -16.77 2.01
CA LEU A 288 -7.29 -17.28 3.07
C LEU A 288 -6.37 -16.22 3.69
N THR A 289 -5.62 -15.48 2.88
CA THR A 289 -4.62 -14.50 3.31
C THR A 289 -4.95 -13.09 2.83
N PHE A 290 -4.21 -12.09 3.30
CA PHE A 290 -4.17 -10.76 2.68
C PHE A 290 -3.58 -10.87 1.27
N SER A 291 -3.74 -9.80 0.46
CA SER A 291 -2.87 -9.60 -0.69
C SER A 291 -1.50 -9.08 -0.25
N PRO A 292 -0.42 -9.25 -1.05
CA PRO A 292 0.90 -8.76 -0.69
C PRO A 292 0.95 -7.26 -0.35
N PRO A 293 0.30 -6.33 -1.10
CA PRO A 293 0.28 -4.92 -0.70
C PRO A 293 -0.55 -4.68 0.57
N ALA A 294 -1.67 -5.36 0.77
CA ALA A 294 -2.48 -5.23 1.98
C ALA A 294 -1.75 -5.76 3.23
N ARG A 295 -0.84 -6.74 3.07
CA ARG A 295 0.04 -7.20 4.16
C ARG A 295 0.84 -6.05 4.76
N LEU A 296 1.37 -5.13 3.94
CA LEU A 296 2.14 -3.98 4.41
C LEU A 296 1.27 -3.00 5.21
N ILE A 297 -0.01 -2.86 4.87
CA ILE A 297 -0.98 -2.09 5.67
C ILE A 297 -1.23 -2.80 7.03
N ALA A 298 -1.37 -4.12 7.03
CA ALA A 298 -1.55 -4.88 8.28
C ALA A 298 -0.33 -4.79 9.23
N VAL A 299 0.88 -4.76 8.69
CA VAL A 299 2.11 -4.48 9.45
C VAL A 299 2.13 -3.03 9.93
N ALA A 300 1.85 -2.07 9.05
CA ALA A 300 1.82 -0.65 9.37
C ALA A 300 0.84 -0.35 10.51
N ASN A 301 -0.36 -0.95 10.50
CA ASN A 301 -1.35 -0.79 11.57
C ASN A 301 -0.79 -1.18 12.93
N GLN A 302 -0.07 -2.31 13.03
CA GLN A 302 0.54 -2.76 14.29
C GLN A 302 1.59 -1.76 14.80
N VAL A 303 2.42 -1.22 13.90
CA VAL A 303 3.46 -0.24 14.26
C VAL A 303 2.82 1.09 14.66
N VAL A 304 1.86 1.60 13.89
CA VAL A 304 1.14 2.85 14.15
C VAL A 304 0.38 2.80 15.48
N GLU A 305 -0.30 1.68 15.75
CA GLU A 305 -1.01 1.47 17.02
C GLU A 305 -0.04 1.42 18.21
N TYR A 306 1.08 0.70 18.07
CA TYR A 306 2.09 0.58 19.12
C TYR A 306 2.79 1.92 19.40
N GLU A 307 3.14 2.67 18.35
CA GLU A 307 3.82 3.97 18.46
C GLU A 307 2.89 5.10 18.92
N GLY A 308 1.58 4.94 18.72
CA GLY A 308 0.58 5.94 19.10
C GLY A 308 0.78 7.28 18.42
N ILE A 309 1.21 7.29 17.15
CA ILE A 309 1.34 8.51 16.35
C ILE A 309 -0.04 9.14 16.11
N ASN A 310 -0.09 10.48 16.01
CA ASN A 310 -1.34 11.22 15.84
C ASN A 310 -1.92 11.08 14.42
N LEU A 311 -3.09 11.70 14.18
CA LEU A 311 -3.79 11.64 12.91
C LEU A 311 -2.96 12.26 11.77
N GLU A 312 -2.27 13.39 12.01
CA GLU A 312 -1.43 14.09 11.02
C GLU A 312 -0.31 13.19 10.49
N GLU A 313 0.46 12.59 11.41
CA GLU A 313 1.55 11.67 11.07
C GLU A 313 1.03 10.39 10.39
N SER A 314 -0.11 9.88 10.85
CA SER A 314 -0.71 8.67 10.31
C SER A 314 -1.24 8.89 8.88
N VAL A 315 -1.91 10.01 8.62
CA VAL A 315 -2.41 10.35 7.27
C VAL A 315 -1.24 10.51 6.29
N GLU A 316 -0.17 11.20 6.69
CA GLU A 316 1.05 11.33 5.87
C GLU A 316 1.64 9.96 5.56
N MET A 317 1.80 9.10 6.56
CA MET A 317 2.41 7.78 6.42
C MET A 317 1.59 6.87 5.50
N TYR A 318 0.26 6.78 5.69
CA TYR A 318 -0.59 5.93 4.84
C TYR A 318 -0.75 6.48 3.42
N ALA A 319 -0.71 7.80 3.21
CA ALA A 319 -0.67 8.38 1.87
C ALA A 319 0.61 7.97 1.14
N LYS A 320 1.76 8.14 1.76
CA LYS A 320 3.06 7.71 1.20
C LYS A 320 3.11 6.21 0.95
N MET A 321 2.61 5.41 1.89
CA MET A 321 2.54 3.95 1.76
C MET A 321 1.70 3.56 0.55
N GLY A 322 0.47 4.06 0.45
CA GLY A 322 -0.44 3.74 -0.65
C GLY A 322 0.11 4.15 -2.01
N MET A 323 0.66 5.38 -2.12
CA MET A 323 1.28 5.86 -3.36
C MET A 323 2.48 5.01 -3.78
N ALA A 324 3.35 4.63 -2.83
CA ALA A 324 4.51 3.78 -3.11
C ALA A 324 4.10 2.36 -3.54
N LEU A 325 3.05 1.79 -2.92
CA LEU A 325 2.51 0.49 -3.30
C LEU A 325 1.86 0.52 -4.68
N ASN A 326 1.15 1.61 -5.04
CA ASN A 326 0.64 1.80 -6.39
C ASN A 326 1.77 1.83 -7.42
N ASP A 327 2.75 2.71 -7.22
CA ASP A 327 3.83 2.94 -8.18
C ASP A 327 4.67 1.69 -8.41
N ILE A 328 5.02 0.96 -7.33
CA ILE A 328 5.74 -0.29 -7.48
C ILE A 328 4.92 -1.36 -8.20
N SER A 329 3.59 -1.39 -8.02
CA SER A 329 2.73 -2.33 -8.74
C SER A 329 2.78 -2.10 -10.25
N VAL A 330 2.74 -0.84 -10.67
CA VAL A 330 2.83 -0.44 -12.08
C VAL A 330 4.19 -0.84 -12.66
N ALA A 331 5.28 -0.49 -11.98
CA ALA A 331 6.64 -0.80 -12.42
C ALA A 331 6.92 -2.31 -12.53
N ILE A 332 6.45 -3.09 -11.55
CA ILE A 332 6.57 -4.55 -11.58
C ILE A 332 5.82 -5.13 -12.77
N TRP A 333 4.56 -4.73 -12.99
CA TRP A 333 3.75 -5.28 -14.07
C TRP A 333 4.25 -4.86 -15.44
N GLN A 334 4.70 -3.61 -15.60
CA GLN A 334 5.41 -3.16 -16.80
C GLN A 334 6.60 -4.09 -17.09
N SER A 335 7.45 -4.32 -16.11
CA SER A 335 8.65 -5.15 -16.27
C SER A 335 8.33 -6.62 -16.54
N LYS A 336 7.32 -7.18 -15.84
CA LYS A 336 6.89 -8.57 -16.04
C LYS A 336 6.51 -8.86 -17.48
N TYR A 337 5.70 -8.01 -18.07
CA TYR A 337 5.19 -8.24 -19.42
C TYR A 337 6.12 -7.74 -20.54
N VAL A 338 7.10 -6.89 -20.21
CA VAL A 338 8.22 -6.58 -21.12
C VAL A 338 9.20 -7.74 -21.22
N TYR A 339 9.63 -8.31 -20.08
CA TYR A 339 10.65 -9.38 -20.07
C TYR A 339 10.07 -10.79 -20.22
N ASN A 340 8.86 -11.03 -19.79
CA ASN A 340 8.14 -12.30 -19.90
C ASN A 340 8.90 -13.53 -19.41
N VAL A 341 9.64 -13.42 -18.32
CA VAL A 341 10.49 -14.52 -17.80
C VAL A 341 9.63 -15.68 -17.30
N GLU A 342 9.97 -16.92 -17.74
CA GLU A 342 9.29 -18.13 -17.29
C GLU A 342 9.42 -18.37 -15.78
N ARG A 343 8.47 -19.12 -15.20
CA ARG A 343 8.50 -19.50 -13.78
C ARG A 343 9.45 -20.68 -13.51
N PRO A 344 9.97 -20.81 -12.27
CA PRO A 344 10.80 -21.93 -11.87
C PRO A 344 10.20 -23.30 -12.24
N VAL A 345 8.88 -23.49 -12.07
CA VAL A 345 8.20 -24.75 -12.38
C VAL A 345 8.38 -25.15 -13.86
N SER A 346 8.27 -24.22 -14.78
CA SER A 346 8.45 -24.50 -16.23
C SER A 346 9.89 -24.88 -16.55
N TYR A 347 10.84 -24.09 -16.05
CA TYR A 347 12.26 -24.34 -16.27
C TYR A 347 12.73 -25.65 -15.62
N ILE A 348 12.38 -25.88 -14.35
CA ILE A 348 12.80 -27.07 -13.60
C ILE A 348 12.29 -28.34 -14.27
N ARG A 349 11.01 -28.38 -14.63
CA ARG A 349 10.39 -29.55 -15.29
C ARG A 349 10.98 -29.83 -16.67
N ARG A 350 11.44 -28.80 -17.40
CA ARG A 350 11.95 -28.95 -18.76
C ARG A 350 13.46 -29.13 -18.81
N VAL A 351 14.24 -28.40 -18.01
CA VAL A 351 15.70 -28.34 -18.09
C VAL A 351 16.36 -29.18 -16.98
N VAL A 352 15.99 -28.94 -15.72
CA VAL A 352 16.61 -29.64 -14.58
C VAL A 352 16.27 -31.12 -14.61
N SER A 353 15.09 -31.50 -15.07
CA SER A 353 14.69 -32.92 -15.21
C SER A 353 15.58 -33.74 -16.14
N GLN A 354 16.30 -33.12 -17.05
CA GLN A 354 17.25 -33.81 -17.92
C GLN A 354 18.40 -34.46 -17.12
N GLN A 355 18.76 -33.87 -15.99
CA GLN A 355 19.79 -34.41 -15.08
C GLN A 355 19.19 -35.09 -13.84
N TYR A 356 18.05 -34.58 -13.36
CA TYR A 356 17.37 -35.04 -12.16
C TYR A 356 15.93 -35.50 -12.54
N PRO A 357 15.77 -36.81 -12.86
CA PRO A 357 14.46 -37.31 -13.37
C PRO A 357 13.26 -37.05 -12.47
N ASP A 358 13.43 -36.92 -11.13
CA ASP A 358 12.42 -36.57 -10.17
C ASP A 358 11.93 -35.11 -10.30
N ALA A 359 12.64 -34.26 -11.04
CA ALA A 359 12.22 -32.92 -11.38
C ALA A 359 11.17 -32.86 -12.51
N ALA A 360 10.89 -33.97 -13.22
CA ALA A 360 9.92 -33.98 -14.32
C ALA A 360 8.49 -33.62 -13.87
N ASP A 361 8.13 -34.03 -12.65
CA ASP A 361 6.83 -33.73 -12.02
C ASP A 361 6.95 -32.73 -10.86
N TRP A 362 8.06 -31.98 -10.83
CA TRP A 362 8.28 -31.01 -9.75
C TRP A 362 7.20 -29.94 -9.71
N LEU A 363 6.77 -29.61 -8.49
CA LEU A 363 5.81 -28.53 -8.19
C LEU A 363 6.34 -27.67 -7.03
N PRO A 364 6.06 -26.39 -6.98
CA PRO A 364 6.29 -25.56 -5.79
C PRO A 364 5.51 -26.12 -4.58
N ILE A 365 5.76 -25.57 -3.39
CA ILE A 365 5.02 -25.94 -2.18
C ILE A 365 3.86 -25.00 -1.87
N LEU A 366 3.68 -23.93 -2.63
CA LEU A 366 2.51 -23.04 -2.51
C LEU A 366 1.24 -23.83 -2.89
N ASN A 367 0.33 -23.95 -1.93
CA ASN A 367 -0.95 -24.65 -2.13
C ASN A 367 -2.11 -23.67 -2.07
N ASN A 368 -3.14 -23.92 -2.87
CA ASN A 368 -4.40 -23.23 -2.78
C ASN A 368 -5.48 -24.20 -2.22
N PRO A 369 -5.65 -24.27 -0.88
CA PRO A 369 -6.63 -25.19 -0.29
C PRO A 369 -8.08 -24.77 -0.56
N VAL A 370 -8.33 -23.50 -0.89
CA VAL A 370 -9.67 -22.99 -1.23
C VAL A 370 -10.15 -23.56 -2.57
N ALA A 371 -9.24 -23.61 -3.57
CA ALA A 371 -9.52 -24.20 -4.89
C ALA A 371 -9.14 -25.68 -4.99
N GLY A 372 -8.52 -26.28 -3.96
CA GLY A 372 -8.10 -27.67 -3.95
C GLY A 372 -6.85 -27.98 -4.77
N TYR A 373 -6.05 -26.97 -5.15
CA TYR A 373 -4.82 -27.14 -5.93
C TYR A 373 -3.59 -27.23 -5.06
N GLN A 374 -2.65 -28.09 -5.45
CA GLN A 374 -1.30 -28.17 -4.87
C GLN A 374 -0.26 -27.68 -5.87
N GLY A 375 0.75 -26.99 -5.37
CA GLY A 375 1.87 -26.53 -6.17
C GLY A 375 1.51 -25.46 -7.18
N VAL A 376 0.64 -24.51 -6.81
CA VAL A 376 0.23 -23.38 -7.66
C VAL A 376 1.35 -22.37 -7.86
N THR A 377 1.29 -21.67 -8.97
CA THR A 377 2.17 -20.54 -9.29
C THR A 377 1.34 -19.36 -9.74
N PRO A 378 1.63 -18.14 -9.27
CA PRO A 378 0.86 -16.96 -9.70
C PRO A 378 0.81 -16.80 -11.22
N GLY A 379 -0.38 -16.50 -11.78
CA GLY A 379 -0.68 -16.45 -13.21
C GLY A 379 -0.12 -15.22 -13.93
N PHE A 380 1.20 -15.01 -13.88
CA PHE A 380 1.93 -13.94 -14.57
C PHE A 380 3.45 -14.23 -14.59
N PRO A 381 4.25 -13.54 -15.46
CA PRO A 381 5.70 -13.75 -15.58
C PRO A 381 6.44 -13.64 -14.25
N ALA A 382 7.59 -14.33 -14.12
CA ALA A 382 8.34 -14.40 -12.87
C ALA A 382 8.97 -13.06 -12.49
N TYR A 383 9.73 -12.46 -13.37
CA TYR A 383 10.63 -11.33 -13.10
C TYR A 383 10.01 -9.96 -13.35
N PRO A 384 10.20 -8.98 -12.44
CA PRO A 384 10.68 -9.12 -11.05
C PRO A 384 9.58 -9.62 -10.11
N SER A 385 9.94 -9.98 -8.85
CA SER A 385 8.98 -10.47 -7.85
C SER A 385 8.07 -9.37 -7.32
N GLY A 386 6.74 -9.64 -7.32
CA GLY A 386 5.75 -8.72 -6.75
C GLY A 386 5.88 -8.54 -5.24
N HIS A 387 5.95 -9.63 -4.48
CA HIS A 387 6.16 -9.62 -3.02
C HIS A 387 7.39 -8.79 -2.65
N SER A 388 8.51 -9.06 -3.32
CA SER A 388 9.76 -8.36 -3.06
C SER A 388 9.65 -6.85 -3.28
N GLY A 389 8.91 -6.44 -4.32
CA GLY A 389 8.70 -5.02 -4.60
C GLY A 389 7.80 -4.36 -3.57
N PHE A 390 6.67 -4.99 -3.21
CA PHE A 390 5.81 -4.48 -2.16
C PHE A 390 6.53 -4.44 -0.81
N GLY A 391 7.23 -5.51 -0.45
CA GLY A 391 8.06 -5.56 0.76
C GLY A 391 9.11 -4.46 0.80
N GLY A 392 9.86 -4.26 -0.30
CA GLY A 392 10.86 -3.19 -0.42
C GLY A 392 10.26 -1.79 -0.29
N ALA A 393 9.13 -1.52 -0.97
CA ALA A 393 8.44 -0.24 -0.91
C ALA A 393 7.89 0.05 0.50
N GLY A 394 7.14 -0.90 1.06
CA GLY A 394 6.54 -0.73 2.38
C GLY A 394 7.57 -0.59 3.49
N ALA A 395 8.61 -1.42 3.48
CA ALA A 395 9.71 -1.34 4.44
C ALA A 395 10.43 0.02 4.39
N LYS A 396 10.68 0.56 3.18
CA LYS A 396 11.32 1.87 3.00
C LYS A 396 10.47 3.00 3.57
N ILE A 397 9.16 2.98 3.36
CA ILE A 397 8.24 3.97 3.96
C ILE A 397 8.25 3.85 5.48
N LEU A 398 8.06 2.64 6.04
CA LEU A 398 8.08 2.43 7.51
C LEU A 398 9.42 2.86 8.14
N SER A 399 10.54 2.51 7.51
CA SER A 399 11.87 2.93 7.96
C SER A 399 12.00 4.45 8.03
N SER A 400 11.45 5.19 7.05
CA SER A 400 11.52 6.65 7.03
C SER A 400 10.77 7.33 8.17
N PHE A 401 9.77 6.67 8.76
CA PHE A 401 8.99 7.18 9.88
C PHE A 401 9.52 6.69 11.25
N PHE A 402 9.99 5.43 11.32
CA PHE A 402 10.20 4.76 12.61
C PHE A 402 11.64 4.32 12.86
N GLU A 403 12.58 4.46 11.91
CA GLU A 403 13.98 4.14 12.11
C GLU A 403 14.87 5.39 12.00
N PHE A 404 16.01 5.38 12.70
CA PHE A 404 17.05 6.41 12.63
C PHE A 404 16.54 7.83 12.90
N ASN A 405 15.57 8.00 13.77
CA ASN A 405 15.01 9.28 14.20
C ASN A 405 15.28 9.53 15.69
N SER A 406 14.79 10.64 16.24
CA SER A 406 15.03 11.02 17.64
C SER A 406 14.41 10.04 18.66
N LYS A 407 13.30 9.38 18.32
CA LYS A 407 12.63 8.40 19.18
C LYS A 407 13.28 7.01 19.05
N HIS A 408 13.67 6.66 17.84
CA HIS A 408 14.33 5.40 17.50
C HIS A 408 15.64 5.69 16.76
N PRO A 409 16.78 5.84 17.46
CA PRO A 409 18.06 6.21 16.85
C PRO A 409 18.73 5.09 16.04
N GLY A 410 18.18 3.89 16.06
CA GLY A 410 18.61 2.70 15.31
C GLY A 410 17.47 2.08 14.49
N THR A 411 17.64 0.81 14.17
CA THR A 411 16.61 0.00 13.52
C THR A 411 15.44 -0.27 14.47
N TYR A 412 14.28 -0.57 13.89
CA TYR A 412 13.04 -0.81 14.63
C TYR A 412 12.76 -2.30 14.77
N VAL A 413 12.83 -2.81 15.98
CA VAL A 413 12.49 -4.21 16.31
C VAL A 413 11.00 -4.31 16.55
N PHE A 414 10.32 -5.19 15.85
CA PHE A 414 8.89 -5.43 16.07
C PHE A 414 8.52 -6.91 15.88
N THR A 415 7.37 -7.29 16.42
CA THR A 415 6.82 -8.64 16.24
C THR A 415 5.57 -8.57 15.38
N ASP A 416 5.64 -9.13 14.19
CA ASP A 416 4.50 -9.24 13.30
C ASP A 416 3.55 -10.33 13.76
N LYS A 417 2.31 -9.94 14.07
CA LYS A 417 1.22 -10.78 14.56
C LYS A 417 0.06 -10.90 13.57
N CYS A 418 0.25 -10.51 12.30
CA CYS A 418 -0.83 -10.47 11.31
C CYS A 418 -1.61 -11.78 11.17
N HIS A 419 -0.97 -12.91 11.45
CA HIS A 419 -1.57 -14.24 11.32
C HIS A 419 -1.86 -14.93 12.66
N LEU A 420 -1.77 -14.24 13.78
CA LEU A 420 -1.88 -14.84 15.13
C LEU A 420 -3.17 -15.67 15.32
N SER A 421 -4.27 -15.24 14.75
CA SER A 421 -5.59 -15.93 14.88
C SER A 421 -5.88 -16.93 13.76
N ARG A 422 -4.90 -17.23 12.90
CA ARG A 422 -5.09 -18.13 11.76
C ARG A 422 -4.80 -19.56 12.16
N SER A 423 -5.67 -20.48 11.73
CA SER A 423 -5.52 -21.91 11.96
C SER A 423 -5.20 -22.70 10.69
N GLU A 424 -5.30 -22.05 9.54
CA GLU A 424 -5.17 -22.68 8.22
C GLU A 424 -3.70 -22.91 7.83
N PHE A 425 -2.78 -22.24 8.51
CA PHE A 425 -1.33 -22.37 8.35
C PHE A 425 -0.61 -21.95 9.64
N ASN A 426 0.72 -22.08 9.69
CA ASN A 426 1.51 -21.68 10.86
C ASN A 426 1.58 -20.14 10.97
N GLY A 427 0.63 -19.56 11.70
CA GLY A 427 0.55 -18.12 11.97
C GLY A 427 1.32 -17.66 13.21
N THR A 428 2.30 -18.44 13.70
CA THR A 428 3.14 -18.04 14.83
C THR A 428 3.80 -16.68 14.55
N PRO A 429 3.72 -15.71 15.46
CA PRO A 429 4.30 -14.39 15.28
C PRO A 429 5.81 -14.43 15.00
N ARG A 430 6.28 -13.54 14.12
CA ARG A 430 7.71 -13.41 13.77
C ARG A 430 8.25 -12.08 14.28
N THR A 431 9.38 -12.13 15.00
CA THR A 431 10.09 -10.93 15.44
C THR A 431 11.18 -10.59 14.44
N LEU A 432 11.15 -9.35 13.97
CA LEU A 432 12.05 -8.80 12.97
C LEU A 432 12.86 -7.66 13.60
N SER A 433 14.14 -7.58 13.30
CA SER A 433 15.08 -6.62 13.88
C SER A 433 15.12 -5.27 13.14
N SER A 434 14.44 -5.18 12.00
CA SER A 434 14.36 -3.97 11.18
C SER A 434 13.31 -4.14 10.07
N PHE A 435 12.86 -3.02 9.49
CA PHE A 435 12.02 -3.09 8.28
C PHE A 435 12.81 -3.60 7.06
N SER A 436 14.11 -3.38 7.00
CA SER A 436 14.95 -3.99 5.96
C SER A 436 15.01 -5.52 6.06
N GLU A 437 14.94 -6.08 7.28
CA GLU A 437 14.82 -7.54 7.47
C GLU A 437 13.45 -8.04 6.99
N LEU A 438 12.36 -7.29 7.29
CA LEU A 438 11.03 -7.59 6.77
C LEU A 438 11.05 -7.73 5.25
N ALA A 439 11.58 -6.73 4.53
CA ALA A 439 11.63 -6.75 3.07
C ALA A 439 12.42 -7.96 2.52
N ARG A 440 13.55 -8.29 3.15
CA ARG A 440 14.36 -9.45 2.76
C ARG A 440 13.65 -10.76 3.05
N GLU A 441 13.05 -10.89 4.22
CA GLU A 441 12.37 -12.11 4.63
C GLU A 441 11.16 -12.40 3.72
N ASP A 442 10.33 -11.38 3.44
CA ASP A 442 9.22 -11.46 2.48
C ASP A 442 9.74 -11.86 1.08
N ALA A 443 10.74 -11.15 0.57
CA ALA A 443 11.30 -11.40 -0.75
C ALA A 443 11.85 -12.83 -0.91
N TYR A 444 12.73 -13.26 0.00
CA TYR A 444 13.38 -14.56 -0.13
C TYR A 444 12.51 -15.73 0.30
N SER A 445 11.37 -15.50 0.95
CA SER A 445 10.34 -16.52 1.20
C SER A 445 9.86 -17.19 -0.09
N ARG A 446 9.92 -16.46 -1.21
CA ARG A 446 9.43 -16.90 -2.53
C ARG A 446 10.28 -18.01 -3.15
N ILE A 447 11.56 -18.14 -2.75
CA ILE A 447 12.49 -19.18 -3.27
C ILE A 447 12.16 -20.55 -2.67
N PRO A 448 12.08 -20.74 -1.33
CA PRO A 448 11.66 -22.01 -0.75
C PRO A 448 10.19 -22.37 -1.08
N LEU A 449 9.32 -21.38 -1.36
CA LEU A 449 8.00 -21.68 -1.95
C LEU A 449 8.09 -22.26 -3.36
N GLY A 450 9.16 -21.98 -4.10
CA GLY A 450 9.40 -22.50 -5.45
C GLY A 450 8.76 -21.66 -6.57
N VAL A 451 8.36 -20.42 -6.30
CA VAL A 451 7.62 -19.59 -7.27
C VAL A 451 8.46 -18.50 -7.93
N HIS A 452 9.68 -18.23 -7.43
CA HIS A 452 10.60 -17.20 -7.94
C HIS A 452 12.06 -17.67 -7.98
N PHE A 453 12.83 -17.07 -8.90
CA PHE A 453 14.30 -17.10 -8.89
C PHE A 453 14.85 -16.01 -7.96
N ARG A 454 16.10 -16.12 -7.54
CA ARG A 454 16.75 -15.12 -6.70
C ARG A 454 16.80 -13.73 -7.35
N MET A 455 17.13 -13.67 -8.66
CA MET A 455 17.16 -12.41 -9.41
C MET A 455 15.83 -11.65 -9.36
N ASP A 456 14.70 -12.39 -9.33
CA ASP A 456 13.37 -11.77 -9.25
C ASP A 456 13.20 -11.05 -7.91
N CYS A 457 13.70 -11.67 -6.83
CA CYS A 457 13.63 -11.14 -5.48
C CYS A 457 14.54 -9.92 -5.29
N ASP A 458 15.80 -10.02 -5.74
CA ASP A 458 16.79 -8.96 -5.61
C ASP A 458 16.34 -7.68 -6.33
N GLU A 459 15.89 -7.82 -7.58
CA GLU A 459 15.46 -6.68 -8.36
C GLU A 459 14.11 -6.12 -7.87
N GLY A 460 13.22 -7.00 -7.38
CA GLY A 460 11.97 -6.57 -6.77
C GLY A 460 12.20 -5.64 -5.58
N ILE A 461 13.08 -6.00 -4.62
CA ILE A 461 13.42 -5.15 -3.47
C ILE A 461 13.95 -3.79 -3.96
N ARG A 462 14.95 -3.80 -4.86
CA ARG A 462 15.57 -2.57 -5.37
C ARG A 462 14.54 -1.62 -6.01
N LEU A 463 13.66 -2.18 -6.84
CA LEU A 463 12.63 -1.38 -7.53
C LEU A 463 11.60 -0.82 -6.54
N GLY A 464 11.22 -1.62 -5.52
CA GLY A 464 10.34 -1.18 -4.44
C GLY A 464 10.92 -0.02 -3.62
N GLU A 465 12.20 -0.14 -3.25
CA GLU A 465 12.91 0.93 -2.55
C GLU A 465 12.99 2.21 -3.41
N LEU A 466 13.17 2.09 -4.74
CA LEU A 466 13.17 3.23 -5.66
C LEU A 466 11.79 3.92 -5.69
N ALA A 467 10.71 3.15 -5.85
CA ALA A 467 9.36 3.70 -5.87
C ALA A 467 9.04 4.47 -4.59
N ALA A 468 9.33 3.86 -3.43
CA ALA A 468 9.16 4.53 -2.15
C ALA A 468 10.02 5.79 -2.01
N GLN A 469 11.27 5.76 -2.49
CA GLN A 469 12.17 6.91 -2.45
C GLN A 469 11.59 8.09 -3.27
N ARG A 470 11.05 7.85 -4.46
CA ARG A 470 10.41 8.89 -5.28
C ARG A 470 9.19 9.51 -4.59
N VAL A 471 8.37 8.68 -3.94
CA VAL A 471 7.23 9.18 -3.15
C VAL A 471 7.71 10.03 -1.96
N LEU A 472 8.77 9.63 -1.26
CA LEU A 472 9.35 10.40 -0.16
C LEU A 472 9.92 11.75 -0.61
N GLU A 473 10.40 11.86 -1.85
CA GLU A 473 10.96 13.07 -2.46
C GLU A 473 9.91 14.07 -2.96
N LEU A 474 8.62 13.71 -3.00
CA LEU A 474 7.56 14.66 -3.30
C LEU A 474 7.56 15.79 -2.26
N PRO A 475 7.15 17.02 -2.65
CA PRO A 475 7.23 18.19 -1.77
C PRO A 475 6.10 18.20 -0.72
N TRP A 476 6.09 17.21 0.16
CA TRP A 476 5.12 17.05 1.25
C TRP A 476 5.12 18.22 2.23
N ARG A 477 6.27 18.85 2.43
CA ARG A 477 6.49 19.94 3.40
C ARG A 477 7.24 21.12 2.79
N ASN A 478 7.01 22.31 3.37
CA ASN A 478 7.72 23.55 3.03
C ASN A 478 9.19 23.49 3.42
#